data_f3e7d12bfafd434ebbfbf1a43648036c
#
_entry.id   f3e7d12bfafd434ebbfbf1a43648036c
#
_cell.length_a   1.000
_cell.length_b   1.000
_cell.length_c   1.000
_cell.angle_alpha   90.00
_cell.angle_beta   90.00
_cell.angle_gamma   90.00
#
_symmetry.space_group_name_H-M   'P 1'
#
loop_
_entity.id
_entity.type
_entity.pdbx_description
1 polymer ?
#
loop_
_entity_poly.entity_id
_entity_poly.type
_entity_poly.pdbx_seq_one_letter_code
_entity_poly.pdbx_strand_id
1 'polypeptide(L)'
;MSPIIVGHRGVAGTFPENTRVSVQAAINMGLKWVEIDVQPTKDNVLIVCHDHTINRCSNGKGRVDAYTLEELREFDFGGWFNAKFSGEPIMTLQELLELAAASDLGLNIEVKVDKHDVAHMASQLKAQLDQSPLAQEKILLSSFSHDIIRELHQHCPGYKLGVLSERLSAKDKAVLKEVNAFSANLNYRWLTEKHVQTLRQDGYQIWCYTVNDGDKFPLLNQVDAIFSDWPSRFI
;
A
#
# COMPACT_ATOMS: atom_id res chain seq x y z
N MET A 1 2.48 -11.98 -20.52
CA MET A 1 1.95 -12.65 -19.29
C MET A 1 0.90 -11.74 -18.71
N SER A 2 -0.16 -12.27 -18.12
CA SER A 2 -1.12 -11.43 -17.40
C SER A 2 -0.44 -10.81 -16.15
N PRO A 3 -0.74 -9.54 -15.80
CA PRO A 3 -0.17 -8.92 -14.60
C PRO A 3 -0.68 -9.60 -13.31
N ILE A 4 0.10 -9.46 -12.24
CA ILE A 4 -0.36 -9.79 -10.89
C ILE A 4 -1.49 -8.84 -10.53
N ILE A 5 -2.60 -9.37 -10.01
CA ILE A 5 -3.71 -8.55 -9.52
C ILE A 5 -3.51 -8.29 -8.04
N VAL A 6 -3.34 -7.02 -7.68
CA VAL A 6 -3.15 -6.56 -6.31
C VAL A 6 -4.43 -5.87 -5.86
N GLY A 7 -5.02 -6.33 -4.78
CA GLY A 7 -6.18 -5.66 -4.19
C GLY A 7 -5.78 -4.32 -3.58
N HIS A 8 -6.29 -3.20 -4.11
CA HIS A 8 -6.00 -1.85 -3.63
C HIS A 8 -6.77 -1.59 -2.34
N ARG A 9 -6.05 -1.31 -1.25
CA ARG A 9 -6.57 -1.18 0.11
C ARG A 9 -7.46 -2.37 0.53
N GLY A 10 -7.05 -3.58 0.08
CA GLY A 10 -7.86 -4.78 0.12
C GLY A 10 -8.73 -4.92 -1.12
N VAL A 11 -10.05 -4.80 -0.99
CA VAL A 11 -11.04 -4.80 -2.09
C VAL A 11 -11.94 -3.56 -1.97
N ALA A 12 -11.33 -2.36 -2.08
CA ALA A 12 -11.96 -1.07 -1.76
C ALA A 12 -13.22 -0.75 -2.54
N GLY A 13 -13.44 -1.38 -3.70
CA GLY A 13 -14.64 -1.17 -4.51
C GLY A 13 -15.90 -1.81 -3.92
N THR A 14 -15.79 -2.78 -3.03
CA THR A 14 -16.92 -3.52 -2.44
C THR A 14 -16.89 -3.65 -0.91
N PHE A 15 -15.79 -3.26 -0.30
CA PHE A 15 -15.57 -3.29 1.16
C PHE A 15 -14.96 -1.95 1.62
N PRO A 16 -15.12 -1.56 2.90
CA PRO A 16 -14.47 -0.37 3.42
C PRO A 16 -12.95 -0.52 3.33
N GLU A 17 -12.28 0.43 2.65
CA GLU A 17 -10.86 0.41 2.38
C GLU A 17 -10.01 0.30 3.66
N ASN A 18 -8.83 -0.35 3.56
CA ASN A 18 -7.86 -0.43 4.64
C ASN A 18 -8.38 -1.06 5.95
N THR A 19 -9.39 -1.90 5.86
CA THR A 19 -9.97 -2.62 7.00
C THR A 19 -9.69 -4.12 6.95
N ARG A 20 -9.85 -4.79 8.09
CA ARG A 20 -9.72 -6.25 8.17
C ARG A 20 -10.67 -6.96 7.23
N VAL A 21 -11.94 -6.51 7.14
CA VAL A 21 -12.93 -7.15 6.25
C VAL A 21 -12.58 -6.99 4.77
N SER A 22 -11.95 -5.88 4.38
CA SER A 22 -11.48 -5.66 3.00
C SER A 22 -10.31 -6.59 2.63
N VAL A 23 -9.34 -6.74 3.53
CA VAL A 23 -8.20 -7.66 3.33
C VAL A 23 -8.67 -9.11 3.36
N GLN A 24 -9.58 -9.48 4.28
CA GLN A 24 -10.16 -10.83 4.31
C GLN A 24 -10.92 -11.16 3.03
N ALA A 25 -11.60 -10.18 2.43
CA ALA A 25 -12.26 -10.37 1.13
C ALA A 25 -11.24 -10.67 0.02
N ALA A 26 -10.09 -9.99 0.01
CA ALA A 26 -9.00 -10.27 -0.94
C ALA A 26 -8.46 -11.70 -0.77
N ILE A 27 -8.26 -12.15 0.48
CA ILE A 27 -7.87 -13.53 0.79
C ILE A 27 -8.90 -14.53 0.27
N ASN A 28 -10.18 -14.28 0.53
CA ASN A 28 -11.29 -15.15 0.10
C ASN A 28 -11.43 -15.22 -1.44
N MET A 29 -11.02 -14.17 -2.14
CA MET A 29 -10.92 -14.16 -3.62
C MET A 29 -9.69 -14.90 -4.16
N GLY A 30 -8.78 -15.34 -3.30
CA GLY A 30 -7.54 -16.01 -3.70
C GLY A 30 -6.46 -15.08 -4.24
N LEU A 31 -6.56 -13.76 -3.97
CA LEU A 31 -5.52 -12.81 -4.33
C LEU A 31 -4.21 -13.17 -3.65
N LYS A 32 -3.10 -12.96 -4.35
CA LYS A 32 -1.76 -13.22 -3.82
C LYS A 32 -1.12 -11.98 -3.21
N TRP A 33 -1.64 -10.80 -3.52
CA TRP A 33 -1.13 -9.51 -3.06
C TRP A 33 -2.27 -8.55 -2.76
N VAL A 34 -2.10 -7.77 -1.71
CA VAL A 34 -2.87 -6.55 -1.45
C VAL A 34 -1.93 -5.38 -1.22
N GLU A 35 -2.40 -4.21 -1.53
CA GLU A 35 -1.77 -2.96 -1.17
C GLU A 35 -2.57 -2.33 -0.03
N ILE A 36 -1.85 -1.68 0.91
CA ILE A 36 -2.40 -0.96 2.05
C ILE A 36 -1.54 0.24 2.40
N ASP A 37 -2.15 1.21 3.07
CA ASP A 37 -1.50 2.45 3.49
C ASP A 37 -1.20 2.43 4.99
N VAL A 38 -0.01 2.83 5.42
CA VAL A 38 0.34 2.91 6.84
C VAL A 38 0.81 4.30 7.25
N GLN A 39 0.43 4.71 8.46
CA GLN A 39 0.87 5.93 9.10
C GLN A 39 0.79 5.82 10.62
N PRO A 40 1.54 6.65 11.40
CA PRO A 40 1.56 6.57 12.85
C PRO A 40 0.41 7.32 13.50
N THR A 41 -0.04 6.81 14.64
CA THR A 41 -0.90 7.49 15.62
C THR A 41 -0.09 8.46 16.50
N LYS A 42 -0.78 9.19 17.38
CA LYS A 42 -0.16 10.05 18.41
C LYS A 42 0.80 9.31 19.36
N ASP A 43 0.48 8.07 19.66
CA ASP A 43 1.28 7.17 20.51
C ASP A 43 2.21 6.27 19.69
N ASN A 44 2.47 6.65 18.43
CA ASN A 44 3.41 5.98 17.53
C ASN A 44 3.06 4.53 17.16
N VAL A 45 1.80 4.14 17.22
CA VAL A 45 1.36 2.86 16.68
C VAL A 45 1.13 3.01 15.17
N LEU A 46 1.71 2.13 14.35
CA LEU A 46 1.43 2.12 12.91
C LEU A 46 0.05 1.50 12.64
N ILE A 47 -0.84 2.30 12.07
CA ILE A 47 -2.20 1.90 11.71
C ILE A 47 -2.39 1.89 10.19
N VAL A 48 -3.40 1.18 9.73
CA VAL A 48 -3.73 1.06 8.31
C VAL A 48 -4.81 2.07 7.95
N CYS A 49 -4.40 3.17 7.28
CA CYS A 49 -5.28 4.27 6.89
C CYS A 49 -4.63 5.14 5.80
N HIS A 50 -5.39 5.49 4.76
CA HIS A 50 -4.87 6.28 3.64
C HIS A 50 -4.74 7.76 3.96
N ASP A 51 -5.84 8.39 4.38
CA ASP A 51 -5.89 9.84 4.60
C ASP A 51 -5.20 10.20 5.93
N HIS A 52 -4.59 11.38 5.99
CA HIS A 52 -4.04 11.90 7.26
C HIS A 52 -5.14 12.35 8.25
N THR A 53 -6.41 12.23 7.86
CA THR A 53 -7.57 12.46 8.72
C THR A 53 -8.53 11.29 8.67
N ILE A 54 -9.29 11.06 9.75
CA ILE A 54 -10.28 9.99 9.81
C ILE A 54 -11.64 10.36 9.22
N ASN A 55 -11.77 11.58 8.68
CA ASN A 55 -13.06 12.18 8.31
C ASN A 55 -13.82 11.42 7.21
N ARG A 56 -13.12 10.87 6.22
CA ARG A 56 -13.74 10.22 5.05
C ARG A 56 -14.14 8.79 5.33
N CYS A 57 -13.31 8.08 6.08
CA CYS A 57 -13.43 6.63 6.26
C CYS A 57 -13.82 6.22 7.69
N SER A 58 -14.41 7.16 8.47
CA SER A 58 -14.95 6.86 9.79
C SER A 58 -16.12 7.77 10.16
N ASN A 59 -16.75 7.50 11.30
CA ASN A 59 -17.73 8.38 11.92
C ASN A 59 -17.09 9.49 12.77
N GLY A 60 -15.74 9.52 12.86
CA GLY A 60 -14.96 10.53 13.59
C GLY A 60 -14.49 11.69 12.70
N LYS A 61 -13.79 12.66 13.30
CA LYS A 61 -13.17 13.81 12.62
C LYS A 61 -11.82 14.13 13.24
N GLY A 62 -10.89 14.63 12.44
CA GLY A 62 -9.58 15.07 12.90
C GLY A 62 -8.45 14.26 12.28
N ARG A 63 -7.22 14.62 12.67
CA ARG A 63 -6.02 13.96 12.16
C ARG A 63 -5.77 12.64 12.88
N VAL A 64 -5.24 11.67 12.15
CA VAL A 64 -4.81 10.38 12.69
C VAL A 64 -3.79 10.56 13.81
N ASP A 65 -2.77 11.37 13.58
CA ASP A 65 -1.67 11.66 14.54
C ASP A 65 -2.08 12.53 15.75
N ALA A 66 -3.35 12.94 15.82
CA ALA A 66 -3.90 13.61 17.00
C ALA A 66 -4.51 12.64 18.03
N TYR A 67 -4.70 11.38 17.65
CA TYR A 67 -5.33 10.33 18.47
C TYR A 67 -4.35 9.20 18.81
N THR A 68 -4.50 8.63 20.00
CA THR A 68 -3.91 7.35 20.34
C THR A 68 -4.65 6.21 19.64
N LEU A 69 -4.06 5.00 19.58
CA LEU A 69 -4.75 3.83 19.06
C LEU A 69 -6.05 3.53 19.83
N GLU A 70 -6.03 3.67 21.17
CA GLU A 70 -7.21 3.44 22.02
C GLU A 70 -8.35 4.39 21.64
N GLU A 71 -8.05 5.69 21.47
CA GLU A 71 -9.02 6.69 21.04
C GLU A 71 -9.54 6.42 19.61
N LEU A 72 -8.68 5.96 18.68
CA LEU A 72 -9.10 5.61 17.32
C LEU A 72 -10.02 4.39 17.27
N ARG A 73 -9.89 3.46 18.20
CA ARG A 73 -10.75 2.26 18.29
C ARG A 73 -12.19 2.55 18.74
N GLU A 74 -12.46 3.73 19.27
CA GLU A 74 -13.82 4.19 19.56
C GLU A 74 -14.61 4.59 18.33
N PHE A 75 -13.94 4.78 17.16
CA PHE A 75 -14.59 5.15 15.91
C PHE A 75 -14.89 3.92 15.04
N ASP A 76 -15.97 4.05 14.27
CA ASP A 76 -16.41 3.08 13.26
C ASP A 76 -15.78 3.40 11.90
N PHE A 77 -14.92 2.50 11.39
CA PHE A 77 -14.26 2.63 10.10
C PHE A 77 -14.95 1.83 8.97
N GLY A 78 -16.12 1.26 9.21
CA GLY A 78 -16.86 0.47 8.23
C GLY A 78 -18.20 1.06 7.82
N GLY A 79 -18.93 1.66 8.76
CA GLY A 79 -20.29 2.13 8.57
C GLY A 79 -20.44 3.24 7.52
N TRP A 80 -19.42 4.04 7.28
CA TRP A 80 -19.39 5.06 6.24
C TRP A 80 -19.55 4.46 4.83
N PHE A 81 -19.04 3.26 4.61
CA PHE A 81 -19.11 2.56 3.33
C PHE A 81 -20.49 1.89 3.14
N ASN A 82 -20.94 1.15 4.15
CA ASN A 82 -22.25 0.51 4.18
C ASN A 82 -22.58 0.08 5.62
N ALA A 83 -23.85 0.21 6.02
CA ALA A 83 -24.30 -0.12 7.37
C ALA A 83 -23.99 -1.58 7.80
N LYS A 84 -23.88 -2.52 6.86
CA LYS A 84 -23.50 -3.91 7.15
C LYS A 84 -22.09 -4.07 7.71
N PHE A 85 -21.25 -3.05 7.57
CA PHE A 85 -19.89 -3.01 8.08
C PHE A 85 -19.74 -2.12 9.32
N SER A 86 -20.86 -1.64 9.89
CA SER A 86 -20.81 -0.84 11.13
C SER A 86 -20.09 -1.57 12.24
N GLY A 87 -19.25 -0.81 12.95
CA GLY A 87 -18.44 -1.34 14.05
C GLY A 87 -17.10 -1.94 13.62
N GLU A 88 -16.71 -1.82 12.34
CA GLU A 88 -15.37 -2.22 11.90
C GLU A 88 -14.32 -1.29 12.53
N PRO A 89 -13.37 -1.81 13.35
CA PRO A 89 -12.36 -1.00 14.00
C PRO A 89 -11.23 -0.62 13.04
N ILE A 90 -10.45 0.40 13.41
CA ILE A 90 -9.16 0.66 12.78
C ILE A 90 -8.23 -0.55 12.97
N MET A 91 -7.52 -0.94 11.92
CA MET A 91 -6.56 -2.04 11.93
C MET A 91 -5.13 -1.51 12.14
N THR A 92 -4.34 -2.18 12.98
CA THR A 92 -2.91 -1.92 13.09
C THR A 92 -2.12 -2.67 12.04
N LEU A 93 -0.90 -2.20 11.74
CA LEU A 93 0.02 -2.92 10.86
C LEU A 93 0.35 -4.31 11.42
N GLN A 94 0.49 -4.47 12.73
CA GLN A 94 0.77 -5.77 13.34
C GLN A 94 -0.37 -6.76 13.08
N GLU A 95 -1.63 -6.36 13.33
CA GLU A 95 -2.80 -7.19 13.05
C GLU A 95 -2.89 -7.60 11.58
N LEU A 96 -2.49 -6.71 10.67
CA LEU A 96 -2.43 -7.00 9.25
C LEU A 96 -1.32 -8.00 8.91
N LEU A 97 -0.10 -7.83 9.47
CA LEU A 97 1.02 -8.75 9.24
C LEU A 97 0.70 -10.18 9.71
N GLU A 98 0.02 -10.31 10.85
CA GLU A 98 -0.47 -11.60 11.36
C GLU A 98 -1.52 -12.22 10.42
N LEU A 99 -2.49 -11.44 9.96
CA LEU A 99 -3.52 -11.88 9.01
C LEU A 99 -2.91 -12.34 7.67
N ALA A 100 -1.95 -11.57 7.15
CA ALA A 100 -1.28 -11.87 5.90
C ALA A 100 -0.41 -13.13 6.00
N ALA A 101 0.31 -13.31 7.10
CA ALA A 101 1.11 -14.51 7.34
C ALA A 101 0.25 -15.78 7.43
N ALA A 102 -0.89 -15.73 8.12
CA ALA A 102 -1.82 -16.84 8.23
C ALA A 102 -2.42 -17.28 6.88
N SER A 103 -2.37 -16.41 5.86
CA SER A 103 -3.01 -16.62 4.55
C SER A 103 -2.02 -16.67 3.39
N ASP A 104 -0.71 -16.61 3.65
CA ASP A 104 0.36 -16.50 2.64
C ASP A 104 0.15 -15.33 1.66
N LEU A 105 -0.44 -14.23 2.15
CA LEU A 105 -0.77 -13.04 1.38
C LEU A 105 0.45 -12.09 1.34
N GLY A 106 0.87 -11.67 0.15
CA GLY A 106 1.87 -10.63 -0.02
C GLY A 106 1.30 -9.23 0.21
N LEU A 107 2.11 -8.34 0.78
CA LEU A 107 1.73 -6.97 1.10
C LEU A 107 2.59 -5.96 0.34
N ASN A 108 1.97 -5.04 -0.39
CA ASN A 108 2.57 -3.77 -0.72
C ASN A 108 2.16 -2.76 0.35
N ILE A 109 3.10 -2.34 1.18
CA ILE A 109 2.87 -1.39 2.28
C ILE A 109 3.29 -0.01 1.80
N GLU A 110 2.31 0.85 1.49
CA GLU A 110 2.58 2.26 1.21
C GLU A 110 2.77 3.04 2.51
N VAL A 111 3.94 3.63 2.69
CA VAL A 111 4.24 4.46 3.86
C VAL A 111 3.80 5.90 3.57
N LYS A 112 2.78 6.36 4.27
CA LYS A 112 2.21 7.71 4.12
C LYS A 112 3.01 8.70 4.96
N VAL A 113 3.49 9.75 4.32
CA VAL A 113 4.27 10.82 4.97
C VAL A 113 3.58 12.16 4.80
N ASP A 114 3.41 12.90 5.89
CA ASP A 114 2.98 14.31 5.90
C ASP A 114 4.03 15.14 6.66
N LYS A 115 3.84 15.35 7.95
CA LYS A 115 4.75 16.13 8.81
C LYS A 115 5.62 15.25 9.72
N HIS A 116 5.59 13.95 9.50
CA HIS A 116 6.28 12.98 10.32
C HIS A 116 7.81 13.01 10.08
N ASP A 117 8.56 12.71 11.12
CA ASP A 117 10.00 12.41 11.01
C ASP A 117 10.18 11.08 10.25
N VAL A 118 10.75 11.15 9.06
CA VAL A 118 10.88 9.99 8.17
C VAL A 118 11.86 8.95 8.72
N ALA A 119 12.93 9.36 9.40
CA ALA A 119 13.89 8.44 9.99
C ALA A 119 13.26 7.66 11.16
N HIS A 120 12.49 8.37 11.99
CA HIS A 120 11.74 7.74 13.08
C HIS A 120 10.69 6.75 12.55
N MET A 121 9.93 7.14 11.52
CA MET A 121 8.95 6.24 10.87
C MET A 121 9.62 4.99 10.28
N ALA A 122 10.74 5.13 9.59
CA ALA A 122 11.46 4.00 9.02
C ALA A 122 11.96 3.04 10.12
N SER A 123 12.48 3.59 11.22
CA SER A 123 12.91 2.80 12.38
C SER A 123 11.76 2.05 13.05
N GLN A 124 10.61 2.71 13.24
CA GLN A 124 9.41 2.08 13.79
C GLN A 124 8.87 0.96 12.89
N LEU A 125 8.78 1.22 11.59
CA LEU A 125 8.37 0.21 10.62
C LEU A 125 9.31 -1.00 10.67
N LYS A 126 10.63 -0.76 10.66
CA LYS A 126 11.64 -1.82 10.78
C LYS A 126 11.44 -2.67 12.03
N ALA A 127 11.23 -2.04 13.18
CA ALA A 127 11.02 -2.75 14.44
C ALA A 127 9.78 -3.67 14.42
N GLN A 128 8.71 -3.27 13.74
CA GLN A 128 7.52 -4.11 13.55
C GLN A 128 7.78 -5.23 12.54
N LEU A 129 8.47 -4.93 11.43
CA LEU A 129 8.80 -5.93 10.42
C LEU A 129 9.72 -7.02 10.95
N ASP A 130 10.64 -6.70 11.87
CA ASP A 130 11.52 -7.67 12.51
C ASP A 130 10.78 -8.67 13.41
N GLN A 131 9.60 -8.29 13.89
CA GLN A 131 8.74 -9.14 14.70
C GLN A 131 7.64 -9.81 13.88
N SER A 132 7.58 -9.50 12.58
CA SER A 132 6.53 -10.01 11.70
C SER A 132 6.65 -11.51 11.46
N PRO A 133 5.55 -12.28 11.55
CA PRO A 133 5.54 -13.67 11.11
C PRO A 133 5.50 -13.81 9.57
N LEU A 134 5.24 -12.72 8.83
CA LEU A 134 5.18 -12.72 7.37
C LEU A 134 6.60 -12.71 6.80
N ALA A 135 6.88 -13.62 5.87
CA ALA A 135 8.18 -13.73 5.22
C ALA A 135 8.55 -12.45 4.46
N GLN A 136 9.82 -12.04 4.55
CA GLN A 136 10.33 -10.78 3.99
C GLN A 136 10.07 -10.64 2.48
N GLU A 137 10.18 -11.71 1.72
CA GLU A 137 9.93 -11.73 0.28
C GLU A 137 8.46 -11.46 -0.11
N LYS A 138 7.55 -11.57 0.86
CA LYS A 138 6.12 -11.23 0.73
C LYS A 138 5.82 -9.76 1.02
N ILE A 139 6.84 -8.95 1.29
CA ILE A 139 6.67 -7.54 1.65
C ILE A 139 7.38 -6.66 0.62
N LEU A 140 6.63 -5.72 0.06
CA LEU A 140 7.11 -4.60 -0.76
C LEU A 140 6.78 -3.31 -0.01
N LEU A 141 7.78 -2.49 0.27
CA LEU A 141 7.59 -1.18 0.90
C LEU A 141 7.58 -0.11 -0.18
N SER A 142 6.60 0.77 -0.17
CA SER A 142 6.47 1.82 -1.19
C SER A 142 6.09 3.17 -0.61
N SER A 143 6.37 4.24 -1.34
CA SER A 143 5.93 5.59 -0.98
C SER A 143 6.06 6.55 -2.16
N PHE A 144 5.27 7.65 -2.15
CA PHE A 144 5.48 8.85 -2.97
C PHE A 144 6.61 9.75 -2.43
N SER A 145 6.91 9.63 -1.12
CA SER A 145 7.99 10.41 -0.50
C SER A 145 9.34 9.79 -0.80
N HIS A 146 10.17 10.51 -1.54
CA HIS A 146 11.55 10.09 -1.83
C HIS A 146 12.39 9.97 -0.56
N ASP A 147 12.13 10.81 0.43
CA ASP A 147 12.90 10.83 1.67
C ASP A 147 12.64 9.58 2.50
N ILE A 148 11.37 9.16 2.67
CA ILE A 148 11.09 7.90 3.37
C ILE A 148 11.64 6.68 2.60
N ILE A 149 11.63 6.69 1.26
CA ILE A 149 12.22 5.61 0.46
C ILE A 149 13.72 5.47 0.73
N ARG A 150 14.46 6.58 0.88
CA ARG A 150 15.87 6.55 1.25
C ARG A 150 16.08 6.02 2.66
N GLU A 151 15.28 6.45 3.61
CA GLU A 151 15.34 5.93 4.99
C GLU A 151 15.01 4.43 5.04
N LEU A 152 13.99 3.98 4.29
CA LEU A 152 13.66 2.55 4.19
C LEU A 152 14.80 1.74 3.56
N HIS A 153 15.51 2.30 2.56
CA HIS A 153 16.68 1.67 1.97
C HIS A 153 17.79 1.44 2.99
N GLN A 154 17.99 2.38 3.91
CA GLN A 154 19.02 2.30 4.95
C GLN A 154 18.58 1.41 6.13
N HIS A 155 17.34 1.57 6.60
CA HIS A 155 16.86 0.91 7.81
C HIS A 155 16.28 -0.49 7.57
N CYS A 156 15.77 -0.78 6.36
CA CYS A 156 15.10 -2.02 6.00
C CYS A 156 15.87 -2.80 4.91
N PRO A 157 17.16 -3.13 5.12
CA PRO A 157 17.95 -3.84 4.11
C PRO A 157 17.31 -5.19 3.79
N GLY A 158 17.29 -5.53 2.49
CA GLY A 158 16.73 -6.79 2.00
C GLY A 158 15.22 -6.76 1.70
N TYR A 159 14.48 -5.75 2.16
CA TYR A 159 13.09 -5.56 1.71
C TYR A 159 13.06 -4.98 0.30
N LYS A 160 12.06 -5.42 -0.49
CA LYS A 160 11.79 -4.83 -1.80
C LYS A 160 11.26 -3.41 -1.62
N LEU A 161 11.76 -2.46 -2.44
CA LEU A 161 11.30 -1.07 -2.44
C LEU A 161 10.60 -0.74 -3.75
N GLY A 162 9.47 -0.06 -3.65
CA GLY A 162 8.71 0.48 -4.78
C GLY A 162 8.66 2.01 -4.71
N VAL A 163 9.03 2.69 -5.79
CA VAL A 163 8.89 4.14 -5.88
C VAL A 163 7.57 4.48 -6.54
N LEU A 164 6.66 5.11 -5.78
CA LEU A 164 5.38 5.61 -6.30
C LEU A 164 5.58 6.92 -7.05
N SER A 165 4.97 7.05 -8.22
CA SER A 165 5.06 8.25 -9.04
C SER A 165 3.83 8.43 -9.93
N GLU A 166 3.35 9.67 -10.02
CA GLU A 166 2.28 10.05 -10.96
C GLU A 166 2.75 10.02 -12.42
N ARG A 167 3.94 10.54 -12.71
CA ARG A 167 4.39 10.81 -14.08
C ARG A 167 5.79 10.35 -14.43
N LEU A 168 6.44 9.60 -13.56
CA LEU A 168 7.82 9.11 -13.71
C LEU A 168 8.81 10.24 -14.04
N SER A 169 8.93 11.19 -13.13
CA SER A 169 9.83 12.34 -13.26
C SER A 169 11.32 11.93 -13.26
N ALA A 170 12.20 12.85 -13.63
CA ALA A 170 13.65 12.63 -13.53
C ALA A 170 14.10 12.37 -12.08
N LYS A 171 13.42 12.97 -11.09
CA LYS A 171 13.70 12.73 -9.66
C LYS A 171 13.31 11.30 -9.26
N ASP A 172 12.14 10.82 -9.71
CA ASP A 172 11.69 9.45 -9.45
C ASP A 172 12.68 8.43 -10.01
N LYS A 173 13.16 8.65 -11.26
CA LYS A 173 14.17 7.79 -11.90
C LYS A 173 15.50 7.80 -11.15
N ALA A 174 15.90 8.95 -10.61
CA ALA A 174 17.11 9.05 -9.80
C ALA A 174 16.98 8.23 -8.51
N VAL A 175 15.84 8.30 -7.81
CA VAL A 175 15.58 7.54 -6.59
C VAL A 175 15.48 6.04 -6.89
N LEU A 176 14.78 5.63 -7.95
CA LEU A 176 14.73 4.22 -8.38
C LEU A 176 16.13 3.62 -8.47
N LYS A 177 17.07 4.35 -9.09
CA LYS A 177 18.46 3.92 -9.24
C LYS A 177 19.23 3.97 -7.92
N GLU A 178 19.06 5.05 -7.14
CA GLU A 178 19.78 5.28 -5.88
C GLU A 178 19.55 4.16 -4.88
N VAL A 179 18.29 3.73 -4.73
CA VAL A 179 17.91 2.69 -3.76
C VAL A 179 17.88 1.29 -4.37
N ASN A 180 18.29 1.12 -5.62
CA ASN A 180 18.16 -0.15 -6.35
C ASN A 180 16.75 -0.74 -6.21
N ALA A 181 15.73 0.07 -6.54
CA ALA A 181 14.34 -0.28 -6.31
C ALA A 181 13.93 -1.56 -7.05
N PHE A 182 13.02 -2.31 -6.45
CA PHE A 182 12.42 -3.48 -7.08
C PHE A 182 11.40 -3.09 -8.16
N SER A 183 10.59 -2.05 -7.89
CA SER A 183 9.53 -1.63 -8.80
C SER A 183 9.35 -0.11 -8.90
N ALA A 184 8.90 0.31 -10.08
CA ALA A 184 8.29 1.61 -10.30
C ALA A 184 6.76 1.45 -10.22
N ASN A 185 6.13 2.09 -9.24
CA ASN A 185 4.69 2.03 -9.01
C ASN A 185 4.04 3.29 -9.60
N LEU A 186 3.35 3.15 -10.74
CA LEU A 186 3.01 4.28 -11.60
C LEU A 186 1.51 4.45 -11.81
N ASN A 187 1.07 5.71 -11.93
CA ASN A 187 -0.27 5.97 -12.43
C ASN A 187 -0.38 5.53 -13.89
N TYR A 188 -1.20 4.51 -14.17
CA TYR A 188 -1.35 3.91 -15.49
C TYR A 188 -1.73 4.90 -16.60
N ARG A 189 -2.43 6.00 -16.24
CA ARG A 189 -2.89 7.02 -17.19
C ARG A 189 -1.75 7.81 -17.83
N TRP A 190 -0.57 7.84 -17.20
CA TRP A 190 0.62 8.53 -17.66
C TRP A 190 1.71 7.58 -18.17
N LEU A 191 1.47 6.27 -18.09
CA LEU A 191 2.40 5.28 -18.61
C LEU A 191 2.41 5.30 -20.16
N THR A 192 3.61 5.27 -20.73
CA THR A 192 3.83 5.19 -22.16
C THR A 192 4.68 3.98 -22.51
N GLU A 193 4.63 3.52 -23.77
CA GLU A 193 5.51 2.43 -24.23
C GLU A 193 6.99 2.75 -24.02
N LYS A 194 7.40 4.01 -24.20
CA LYS A 194 8.77 4.46 -23.92
C LYS A 194 9.13 4.30 -22.44
N HIS A 195 8.21 4.58 -21.52
CA HIS A 195 8.42 4.33 -20.08
C HIS A 195 8.61 2.84 -19.82
N VAL A 196 7.75 1.99 -20.40
CA VAL A 196 7.85 0.53 -20.25
C VAL A 196 9.21 0.03 -20.76
N GLN A 197 9.60 0.42 -21.96
CA GLN A 197 10.89 0.01 -22.54
C GLN A 197 12.08 0.43 -21.66
N THR A 198 12.12 1.70 -21.21
CA THR A 198 13.20 2.20 -20.36
C THR A 198 13.26 1.45 -19.03
N LEU A 199 12.13 1.32 -18.33
CA LEU A 199 12.10 0.63 -17.02
C LEU A 199 12.49 -0.85 -17.15
N ARG A 200 12.08 -1.52 -18.23
CA ARG A 200 12.47 -2.91 -18.50
C ARG A 200 13.97 -3.04 -18.77
N GLN A 201 14.55 -2.12 -19.56
CA GLN A 201 15.99 -2.10 -19.82
C GLN A 201 16.79 -1.88 -18.54
N ASP A 202 16.28 -1.04 -17.63
CA ASP A 202 16.88 -0.75 -16.33
C ASP A 202 16.61 -1.86 -15.28
N GLY A 203 15.82 -2.90 -15.61
CA GLY A 203 15.56 -4.07 -14.75
C GLY A 203 14.46 -3.91 -13.72
N TYR A 204 13.67 -2.82 -13.77
CA TYR A 204 12.58 -2.59 -12.80
C TYR A 204 11.31 -3.34 -13.19
N GLN A 205 10.57 -3.81 -12.18
CA GLN A 205 9.18 -4.18 -12.35
C GLN A 205 8.30 -2.92 -12.47
N ILE A 206 7.19 -3.07 -13.18
CA ILE A 206 6.23 -1.97 -13.42
C ILE A 206 4.91 -2.37 -12.81
N TRP A 207 4.53 -1.68 -11.74
CA TRP A 207 3.26 -1.87 -11.04
C TRP A 207 2.39 -0.64 -11.25
N CYS A 208 1.12 -0.81 -11.63
CA CYS A 208 0.27 0.32 -12.03
C CYS A 208 -0.97 0.50 -11.17
N TYR A 209 -1.23 1.72 -10.73
CA TYR A 209 -2.41 2.09 -9.93
C TYR A 209 -3.24 3.17 -10.64
N THR A 210 -4.53 3.34 -10.31
CA THR A 210 -5.46 2.34 -9.85
C THR A 210 -6.27 1.91 -11.05
N VAL A 211 -6.11 0.66 -11.47
CA VAL A 211 -6.70 0.11 -12.69
C VAL A 211 -7.99 -0.61 -12.33
N ASN A 212 -9.13 0.01 -12.60
CA ASN A 212 -10.45 -0.53 -12.32
C ASN A 212 -11.20 -1.01 -13.59
N ASP A 213 -10.60 -0.74 -14.75
CA ASP A 213 -11.16 -1.09 -16.07
C ASP A 213 -10.00 -1.39 -17.02
N GLY A 214 -9.85 -2.67 -17.37
CA GLY A 214 -8.75 -3.15 -18.22
C GLY A 214 -8.81 -2.60 -19.64
N ASP A 215 -10.00 -2.35 -20.17
CA ASP A 215 -10.19 -1.82 -21.53
C ASP A 215 -9.65 -0.39 -21.67
N LYS A 216 -9.54 0.34 -20.55
CA LYS A 216 -8.97 1.70 -20.51
C LYS A 216 -7.45 1.73 -20.33
N PHE A 217 -6.80 0.56 -20.26
CA PHE A 217 -5.36 0.47 -20.09
C PHE A 217 -4.70 -0.35 -21.22
N PRO A 218 -4.37 0.24 -22.35
CA PRO A 218 -3.79 -0.46 -23.51
C PRO A 218 -2.49 -1.21 -23.22
N LEU A 219 -1.73 -0.77 -22.21
CA LEU A 219 -0.47 -1.40 -21.81
C LEU A 219 -0.61 -2.46 -20.70
N LEU A 220 -1.84 -2.89 -20.39
CA LEU A 220 -2.14 -3.83 -19.30
C LEU A 220 -1.26 -5.09 -19.35
N ASN A 221 -1.07 -5.67 -20.53
CA ASN A 221 -0.27 -6.89 -20.71
C ASN A 221 1.26 -6.64 -20.77
N GLN A 222 1.68 -5.38 -20.61
CA GLN A 222 3.09 -5.00 -20.62
C GLN A 222 3.61 -4.60 -19.23
N VAL A 223 2.78 -4.69 -18.19
CA VAL A 223 3.15 -4.40 -16.80
C VAL A 223 3.14 -5.68 -15.95
N ASP A 224 3.81 -5.65 -14.80
CA ASP A 224 3.99 -6.82 -13.94
C ASP A 224 2.86 -6.99 -12.93
N ALA A 225 2.29 -5.86 -12.47
CA ALA A 225 1.17 -5.87 -11.54
C ALA A 225 0.25 -4.66 -11.75
N ILE A 226 -1.00 -4.81 -11.34
CA ILE A 226 -1.97 -3.71 -11.24
C ILE A 226 -2.62 -3.70 -9.87
N PHE A 227 -2.80 -2.50 -9.31
CA PHE A 227 -3.62 -2.25 -8.13
C PHE A 227 -5.05 -1.96 -8.57
N SER A 228 -6.03 -2.66 -8.03
CA SER A 228 -7.43 -2.47 -8.38
C SER A 228 -8.33 -2.45 -7.16
N ASP A 229 -9.29 -1.50 -7.14
CA ASP A 229 -10.39 -1.50 -6.17
C ASP A 229 -11.39 -2.64 -6.46
N TRP A 230 -11.40 -3.11 -7.70
CA TRP A 230 -12.30 -4.16 -8.22
C TRP A 230 -11.52 -5.33 -8.78
N PRO A 231 -10.70 -6.04 -7.98
CA PRO A 231 -9.85 -7.13 -8.48
C PRO A 231 -10.65 -8.26 -9.14
N SER A 232 -11.90 -8.47 -8.74
CA SER A 232 -12.80 -9.46 -9.35
C SER A 232 -13.07 -9.27 -10.85
N ARG A 233 -12.72 -8.09 -11.40
CA ARG A 233 -12.85 -7.84 -12.85
C ARG A 233 -11.69 -8.41 -13.68
N PHE A 234 -10.64 -8.88 -13.00
CA PHE A 234 -9.39 -9.32 -13.63
C PHE A 234 -9.01 -10.77 -13.33
N ILE A 235 -9.80 -11.47 -12.49
CA ILE A 235 -9.60 -12.88 -12.08
C ILE A 235 -10.74 -13.78 -12.56
#